data_33f426ed7ac68909880b7a81d604c18d
#
_entry.id   33f426ed7ac68909880b7a81d604c18d
#
_cell.length_a   1.000
_cell.length_b   1.000
_cell.length_c   1.000
_cell.angle_alpha   90.00
_cell.angle_beta   90.00
_cell.angle_gamma   90.00
#
_symmetry.space_group_name_H-M   'P 1'
#
loop_
_entity.id
_entity.type
_entity.pdbx_description
1 polymer ?
#
loop_
_entity_poly.entity_id
_entity_poly.type
_entity_poly.pdbx_seq_one_letter_code
_entity_poly.pdbx_strand_id
1 'polypeptide(L)'
;MKKTSMGGVSSGKAAKEVDTTGEKRKGKELDGNIFKKTRISTQTIINNIFKKNLREEVCLDISAFFYNNGIPFNISRSEEYSRMFEKAIRYGQGFKPPSYHELRVPLLKKHVELVQQSLEKHRVYWKQVGCTIMTDGWIDKRRRTILNFLVNSPKGIVFLKSIDASHITKIADKIFKMIDDVVEEVGEKNVIQVVTNNTANYKAAGEVNEKEEKVVLDALCSTLH
;
A
#
# COMPACT_ATOMS: atom_id res chain seq x y z
N MET A 1 -42.16 0.94 41.29
CA MET A 1 -42.98 1.99 41.92
C MET A 1 -43.12 3.16 40.96
N LYS A 2 -44.39 3.56 40.74
CA LYS A 2 -44.93 4.79 40.09
C LYS A 2 -44.53 4.98 38.60
N LYS A 3 -45.42 4.72 37.56
CA LYS A 3 -46.75 5.27 37.21
C LYS A 3 -46.74 6.81 37.21
N THR A 4 -46.97 7.41 36.04
CA THR A 4 -48.26 8.00 35.58
C THR A 4 -47.89 8.89 34.40
N SER A 5 -48.56 9.06 33.28
CA SER A 5 -49.95 9.14 32.85
C SER A 5 -50.13 10.38 31.97
N MET A 6 -50.62 10.17 30.77
CA MET A 6 -51.79 10.79 30.11
C MET A 6 -51.88 12.31 29.89
N GLY A 7 -52.36 12.64 28.71
CA GLY A 7 -53.17 13.76 28.28
C GLY A 7 -52.89 14.13 26.82
N GLY A 8 -53.65 14.06 25.81
CA GLY A 8 -55.11 14.04 25.64
C GLY A 8 -55.60 15.28 24.91
N VAL A 9 -56.19 15.10 23.70
CA VAL A 9 -57.31 15.82 23.08
C VAL A 9 -57.08 17.27 22.61
N SER A 10 -57.41 17.71 21.35
CA SER A 10 -58.73 17.92 20.73
C SER A 10 -58.54 18.64 19.38
N SER A 11 -59.05 18.12 18.25
CA SER A 11 -60.27 18.52 17.60
C SER A 11 -60.44 20.01 17.20
N GLY A 12 -60.54 20.28 15.89
CA GLY A 12 -61.02 21.53 15.34
C GLY A 12 -61.38 21.41 13.86
N LYS A 13 -62.63 21.12 13.57
CA LYS A 13 -63.27 21.22 12.24
C LYS A 13 -63.49 22.68 11.88
N ALA A 14 -63.31 23.06 10.62
CA ALA A 14 -64.15 24.10 9.98
C ALA A 14 -64.27 23.82 8.48
N ALA A 15 -65.49 23.61 8.04
CA ALA A 15 -65.90 23.62 6.64
C ALA A 15 -66.32 25.03 6.24
N LYS A 16 -66.16 25.35 4.94
CA LYS A 16 -66.93 26.27 4.10
C LYS A 16 -66.12 26.54 2.82
N GLU A 17 -66.57 26.70 1.65
CA GLU A 17 -67.85 26.70 0.93
C GLU A 17 -67.48 26.85 -0.56
N VAL A 18 -68.30 26.33 -1.38
CA VAL A 18 -68.39 26.32 -2.83
C VAL A 18 -68.29 27.71 -3.43
N ASP A 19 -67.51 27.86 -4.52
CA ASP A 19 -67.90 28.75 -5.63
C ASP A 19 -67.62 28.14 -7.00
N THR A 20 -68.65 28.18 -7.81
CA THR A 20 -68.76 27.67 -9.18
C THR A 20 -68.40 28.74 -10.17
N THR A 21 -67.31 28.55 -10.95
CA THR A 21 -67.25 29.19 -12.27
C THR A 21 -66.53 28.27 -13.25
N GLY A 22 -67.27 27.98 -14.34
CA GLY A 22 -66.88 27.06 -15.35
C GLY A 22 -65.76 27.59 -16.25
N GLU A 23 -64.75 26.74 -16.45
CA GLU A 23 -63.83 26.95 -17.52
C GLU A 23 -63.54 25.63 -18.28
N LYS A 24 -63.59 25.71 -19.59
CA LYS A 24 -63.53 24.62 -20.59
C LYS A 24 -62.26 23.77 -20.40
N ARG A 25 -62.43 22.48 -20.12
CA ARG A 25 -61.37 21.47 -20.18
C ARG A 25 -60.97 21.24 -21.66
N LYS A 26 -59.81 21.73 -22.07
CA LYS A 26 -59.09 21.22 -23.21
C LYS A 26 -58.55 19.83 -22.90
N GLY A 27 -59.01 18.81 -23.66
CA GLY A 27 -58.49 17.46 -23.57
C GLY A 27 -56.98 17.47 -23.85
N LYS A 28 -56.21 17.04 -22.84
CA LYS A 28 -54.82 16.64 -23.04
C LYS A 28 -54.81 15.21 -23.57
N GLU A 29 -54.34 15.00 -24.79
CA GLU A 29 -53.96 13.71 -25.32
C GLU A 29 -53.00 13.06 -24.33
N LEU A 30 -53.40 11.90 -23.81
CA LEU A 30 -52.56 11.04 -23.00
C LEU A 30 -51.52 10.39 -23.95
N ASP A 31 -50.31 10.97 -23.94
CA ASP A 31 -49.17 10.46 -24.66
C ASP A 31 -48.85 9.03 -24.18
N GLY A 32 -48.93 8.06 -25.11
CA GLY A 32 -48.77 6.63 -24.89
C GLY A 32 -47.39 6.16 -24.37
N ASN A 33 -46.60 7.08 -23.78
CA ASN A 33 -45.23 6.83 -23.38
C ASN A 33 -44.99 6.57 -21.89
N ILE A 34 -46.04 6.61 -21.06
CA ILE A 34 -45.93 6.47 -19.60
C ILE A 34 -45.50 5.05 -19.20
N PHE A 35 -45.93 4.03 -19.96
CA PHE A 35 -45.60 2.64 -19.66
C PHE A 35 -44.14 2.27 -20.07
N LYS A 36 -43.55 2.91 -21.07
CA LYS A 36 -42.15 2.67 -21.45
C LYS A 36 -41.15 3.24 -20.41
N LYS A 37 -41.43 4.40 -19.85
CA LYS A 37 -40.59 5.04 -18.83
C LYS A 37 -40.57 4.24 -17.52
N THR A 38 -41.67 3.67 -17.12
CA THR A 38 -41.79 2.89 -15.87
C THR A 38 -41.02 1.55 -15.95
N ARG A 39 -41.07 0.86 -17.11
CA ARG A 39 -40.34 -0.40 -17.29
C ARG A 39 -38.83 -0.22 -17.22
N ILE A 40 -38.28 0.84 -17.86
CA ILE A 40 -36.83 1.13 -17.83
C ILE A 40 -36.37 1.46 -16.42
N SER A 41 -37.15 2.23 -15.65
CA SER A 41 -36.83 2.58 -14.26
C SER A 41 -36.83 1.36 -13.32
N THR A 42 -37.81 0.47 -13.48
CA THR A 42 -37.94 -0.76 -12.67
C THR A 42 -36.76 -1.72 -12.94
N GLN A 43 -36.42 -1.94 -14.21
CA GLN A 43 -35.24 -2.78 -14.58
C GLN A 43 -33.94 -2.22 -14.06
N THR A 44 -33.76 -0.90 -14.09
CA THR A 44 -32.58 -0.23 -13.57
C THR A 44 -32.49 -0.38 -12.04
N ILE A 45 -33.60 -0.27 -11.34
CA ILE A 45 -33.69 -0.46 -9.87
C ILE A 45 -33.32 -1.89 -9.51
N ILE A 46 -33.90 -2.90 -10.18
CA ILE A 46 -33.60 -4.32 -9.95
C ILE A 46 -32.13 -4.61 -10.20
N ASN A 47 -31.58 -4.13 -11.31
CA ASN A 47 -30.18 -4.31 -11.63
C ASN A 47 -29.24 -3.64 -10.59
N ASN A 48 -29.61 -2.49 -10.07
CA ASN A 48 -28.83 -1.80 -9.04
C ASN A 48 -28.89 -2.52 -7.69
N ILE A 49 -30.05 -3.06 -7.30
CA ILE A 49 -30.18 -3.87 -6.09
C ILE A 49 -29.35 -5.15 -6.21
N PHE A 50 -29.43 -5.84 -7.34
CA PHE A 50 -28.64 -7.05 -7.60
C PHE A 50 -27.14 -6.77 -7.54
N LYS A 51 -26.67 -5.71 -8.20
CA LYS A 51 -25.26 -5.28 -8.16
C LYS A 51 -24.79 -4.90 -6.74
N LYS A 52 -25.68 -4.28 -5.95
CA LYS A 52 -25.37 -3.92 -4.56
C LYS A 52 -25.20 -5.17 -3.69
N ASN A 53 -26.09 -6.16 -3.82
CA ASN A 53 -26.01 -7.41 -3.07
C ASN A 53 -24.75 -8.21 -3.46
N LEU A 54 -24.46 -8.31 -4.77
CA LEU A 54 -23.25 -8.96 -5.25
C LEU A 54 -21.99 -8.26 -4.75
N ARG A 55 -21.98 -6.92 -4.72
CA ARG A 55 -20.85 -6.16 -4.17
C ARG A 55 -20.66 -6.46 -2.68
N GLU A 56 -21.74 -6.54 -1.92
CA GLU A 56 -21.68 -6.84 -0.48
C GLU A 56 -21.08 -8.23 -0.24
N GLU A 57 -21.51 -9.24 -0.97
CA GLU A 57 -20.98 -10.60 -0.93
C GLU A 57 -19.46 -10.62 -1.19
N VAL A 58 -19.01 -10.00 -2.29
CA VAL A 58 -17.58 -9.90 -2.62
C VAL A 58 -16.79 -9.17 -1.52
N CYS A 59 -17.36 -8.10 -0.95
CA CYS A 59 -16.70 -7.36 0.12
C CYS A 59 -16.58 -8.19 1.42
N LEU A 60 -17.55 -9.05 1.71
CA LEU A 60 -17.50 -9.98 2.83
C LEU A 60 -16.36 -10.98 2.66
N ASP A 61 -16.21 -11.57 1.47
CA ASP A 61 -15.11 -12.50 1.18
C ASP A 61 -13.74 -11.82 1.28
N ILE A 62 -13.62 -10.59 0.75
CA ILE A 62 -12.39 -9.80 0.88
C ILE A 62 -12.09 -9.52 2.36
N SER A 63 -13.10 -9.13 3.15
CA SER A 63 -12.89 -8.85 4.57
C SER A 63 -12.50 -10.10 5.35
N ALA A 64 -13.12 -11.24 5.05
CA ALA A 64 -12.76 -12.54 5.62
C ALA A 64 -11.31 -12.92 5.31
N PHE A 65 -10.84 -12.65 4.08
CA PHE A 65 -9.43 -12.87 3.72
C PHE A 65 -8.49 -12.03 4.59
N PHE A 66 -8.81 -10.75 4.84
CA PHE A 66 -8.00 -9.90 5.72
C PHE A 66 -8.00 -10.40 7.16
N TYR A 67 -9.18 -10.73 7.71
CA TYR A 67 -9.33 -11.12 9.12
C TYR A 67 -8.69 -12.47 9.41
N ASN A 68 -8.96 -13.46 8.58
CA ASN A 68 -8.49 -14.84 8.80
C ASN A 68 -6.97 -14.99 8.61
N ASN A 69 -6.36 -14.12 7.83
CA ASN A 69 -4.92 -14.15 7.56
C ASN A 69 -4.12 -13.07 8.31
N GLY A 70 -4.77 -12.26 9.16
CA GLY A 70 -4.12 -11.20 9.92
C GLY A 70 -3.46 -10.13 9.04
N ILE A 71 -4.04 -9.84 7.87
CA ILE A 71 -3.48 -8.86 6.94
C ILE A 71 -3.76 -7.45 7.46
N PRO A 72 -2.75 -6.59 7.59
CA PRO A 72 -2.93 -5.21 8.04
C PRO A 72 -3.84 -4.41 7.10
N PHE A 73 -4.78 -3.64 7.65
CA PHE A 73 -5.78 -2.92 6.85
C PHE A 73 -5.20 -1.82 5.95
N ASN A 74 -4.01 -1.30 6.27
CA ASN A 74 -3.31 -0.34 5.43
C ASN A 74 -2.98 -0.88 4.02
N ILE A 75 -2.87 -2.21 3.87
CA ILE A 75 -2.68 -2.86 2.57
C ILE A 75 -3.80 -2.50 1.58
N SER A 76 -5.03 -2.33 2.06
CA SER A 76 -6.16 -1.94 1.19
C SER A 76 -6.03 -0.54 0.56
N ARG A 77 -5.10 0.28 1.05
CA ARG A 77 -4.79 1.62 0.50
C ARG A 77 -3.64 1.58 -0.51
N SER A 78 -2.97 0.44 -0.69
CA SER A 78 -1.87 0.33 -1.63
C SER A 78 -2.37 0.35 -3.09
N GLU A 79 -1.55 0.89 -3.97
CA GLU A 79 -1.83 0.91 -5.41
C GLU A 79 -1.90 -0.52 -5.97
N GLU A 80 -1.08 -1.43 -5.44
CA GLU A 80 -1.04 -2.83 -5.84
C GLU A 80 -2.38 -3.53 -5.58
N TYR A 81 -3.01 -3.24 -4.45
CA TYR A 81 -4.31 -3.80 -4.09
C TYR A 81 -5.38 -3.41 -5.11
N SER A 82 -5.52 -2.13 -5.41
CA SER A 82 -6.48 -1.64 -6.40
C SER A 82 -6.20 -2.20 -7.79
N ARG A 83 -4.94 -2.16 -8.22
CA ARG A 83 -4.50 -2.66 -9.51
C ARG A 83 -4.71 -4.17 -9.69
N MET A 84 -4.60 -4.95 -8.61
CA MET A 84 -4.88 -6.39 -8.62
C MET A 84 -6.34 -6.66 -9.02
N PHE A 85 -7.29 -5.98 -8.37
CA PHE A 85 -8.71 -6.12 -8.69
C PHE A 85 -9.05 -5.60 -10.09
N GLU A 86 -8.54 -4.45 -10.48
CA GLU A 86 -8.76 -3.92 -11.84
C GLU A 86 -8.33 -4.92 -12.92
N LYS A 87 -7.15 -5.53 -12.75
CA LYS A 87 -6.65 -6.52 -13.71
C LYS A 87 -7.44 -7.82 -13.68
N ALA A 88 -7.85 -8.30 -12.50
CA ALA A 88 -8.70 -9.48 -12.37
C ALA A 88 -10.06 -9.28 -13.03
N ILE A 89 -10.70 -8.12 -12.79
CA ILE A 89 -11.97 -7.74 -13.42
C ILE A 89 -11.82 -7.61 -14.94
N ARG A 90 -10.71 -7.02 -15.41
CA ARG A 90 -10.43 -6.88 -16.85
C ARG A 90 -10.21 -8.21 -17.55
N TYR A 91 -9.61 -9.19 -16.86
CA TYR A 91 -9.49 -10.56 -17.37
C TYR A 91 -10.87 -11.21 -17.54
N GLY A 92 -11.76 -10.95 -16.57
CA GLY A 92 -13.14 -11.41 -16.59
C GLY A 92 -13.33 -12.84 -16.08
N GLN A 93 -14.42 -13.45 -16.51
CA GLN A 93 -14.81 -14.78 -16.05
C GLN A 93 -13.76 -15.85 -16.41
N GLY A 94 -13.45 -16.73 -15.48
CA GLY A 94 -12.44 -17.78 -15.64
C GLY A 94 -11.04 -17.39 -15.16
N PHE A 95 -10.84 -16.19 -14.60
CA PHE A 95 -9.58 -15.85 -13.94
C PHE A 95 -9.31 -16.84 -12.79
N LYS A 96 -8.14 -17.46 -12.82
CA LYS A 96 -7.66 -18.30 -11.72
C LYS A 96 -6.55 -17.56 -10.97
N PRO A 97 -6.70 -17.30 -9.66
CA PRO A 97 -5.64 -16.71 -8.88
C PRO A 97 -4.41 -17.61 -8.88
N PRO A 98 -3.21 -17.02 -8.76
CA PRO A 98 -1.97 -17.79 -8.77
C PRO A 98 -1.91 -18.72 -7.56
N SER A 99 -1.45 -19.95 -7.80
CA SER A 99 -1.22 -20.94 -6.76
C SER A 99 -0.03 -20.57 -5.88
N TYR A 100 0.08 -21.23 -4.71
CA TYR A 100 1.23 -21.08 -3.81
C TYR A 100 2.56 -21.32 -4.52
N HIS A 101 2.65 -22.34 -5.36
CA HIS A 101 3.87 -22.67 -6.12
C HIS A 101 4.21 -21.56 -7.12
N GLU A 102 3.21 -21.06 -7.86
CA GLU A 102 3.42 -19.99 -8.82
C GLU A 102 3.91 -18.70 -8.16
N LEU A 103 3.33 -18.34 -7.01
CA LEU A 103 3.78 -17.17 -6.22
C LEU A 103 5.21 -17.35 -5.73
N ARG A 104 5.55 -18.53 -5.20
CA ARG A 104 6.84 -18.78 -4.56
C ARG A 104 7.99 -18.94 -5.54
N VAL A 105 7.78 -19.46 -6.73
CA VAL A 105 8.86 -19.84 -7.65
C VAL A 105 8.84 -18.97 -8.91
N PRO A 106 7.97 -19.19 -9.91
CA PRO A 106 8.10 -18.48 -11.18
C PRO A 106 7.77 -16.99 -11.09
N LEU A 107 6.77 -16.58 -10.31
CA LEU A 107 6.41 -15.19 -10.18
C LEU A 107 7.41 -14.42 -9.31
N LEU A 108 7.93 -15.04 -8.24
CA LEU A 108 8.99 -14.45 -7.44
C LEU A 108 10.22 -14.18 -8.30
N LYS A 109 10.67 -15.15 -9.11
CA LYS A 109 11.81 -14.97 -10.01
C LYS A 109 11.60 -13.80 -10.97
N LYS A 110 10.43 -13.72 -11.61
CA LYS A 110 10.08 -12.59 -12.49
C LYS A 110 10.09 -11.25 -11.75
N HIS A 111 9.57 -11.20 -10.53
CA HIS A 111 9.60 -9.97 -9.74
C HIS A 111 11.01 -9.55 -9.36
N VAL A 112 11.89 -10.48 -9.02
CA VAL A 112 13.32 -10.19 -8.77
C VAL A 112 13.97 -9.61 -10.02
N GLU A 113 13.73 -10.18 -11.20
CA GLU A 113 14.24 -9.66 -12.48
C GLU A 113 13.74 -8.22 -12.75
N LEU A 114 12.45 -7.93 -12.51
CA LEU A 114 11.88 -6.59 -12.66
C LEU A 114 12.50 -5.58 -11.68
N VAL A 115 12.76 -5.98 -10.45
CA VAL A 115 13.45 -5.15 -9.45
C VAL A 115 14.86 -4.85 -9.91
N GLN A 116 15.61 -5.83 -10.41
CA GLN A 116 16.95 -5.62 -10.93
C GLN A 116 16.95 -4.66 -12.13
N GLN A 117 16.03 -4.81 -13.06
CA GLN A 117 15.89 -3.86 -14.17
C GLN A 117 15.57 -2.43 -13.71
N SER A 118 14.75 -2.29 -12.66
CA SER A 118 14.47 -0.98 -12.06
C SER A 118 15.71 -0.40 -11.38
N LEU A 119 16.50 -1.26 -10.71
CA LEU A 119 17.74 -0.88 -10.04
C LEU A 119 18.79 -0.34 -11.01
N GLU A 120 18.89 -0.92 -12.22
CA GLU A 120 19.81 -0.41 -13.25
C GLU A 120 19.56 1.07 -13.61
N LYS A 121 18.31 1.52 -13.60
CA LYS A 121 17.98 2.95 -13.82
C LYS A 121 18.51 3.85 -12.70
N HIS A 122 18.60 3.33 -11.48
CA HIS A 122 19.19 4.03 -10.36
C HIS A 122 20.71 4.00 -10.45
N ARG A 123 21.33 2.87 -10.82
CA ARG A 123 22.79 2.73 -11.00
C ARG A 123 23.33 3.71 -12.05
N VAL A 124 22.62 3.85 -13.18
CA VAL A 124 22.97 4.85 -14.20
C VAL A 124 22.92 6.27 -13.63
N TYR A 125 21.93 6.58 -12.82
CA TYR A 125 21.79 7.88 -12.18
C TYR A 125 22.87 8.15 -11.13
N TRP A 126 23.24 7.15 -10.31
CA TRP A 126 24.31 7.27 -9.32
C TRP A 126 25.67 7.59 -9.96
N LYS A 127 25.95 7.09 -11.17
CA LYS A 127 27.16 7.43 -11.93
C LYS A 127 27.24 8.91 -12.29
N GLN A 128 26.12 9.60 -12.38
CA GLN A 128 26.08 11.02 -12.79
C GLN A 128 26.13 11.97 -11.60
N VAL A 129 25.45 11.66 -10.52
CA VAL A 129 25.25 12.58 -9.39
C VAL A 129 25.85 12.10 -8.06
N GLY A 130 26.35 10.88 -8.03
CA GLY A 130 26.79 10.23 -6.80
C GLY A 130 25.62 9.70 -5.97
N CYS A 131 25.94 8.98 -4.89
CA CYS A 131 24.98 8.45 -3.93
C CYS A 131 25.59 8.29 -2.54
N THR A 132 24.74 8.14 -1.54
CA THR A 132 25.10 7.84 -0.16
C THR A 132 24.61 6.43 0.18
N ILE A 133 25.50 5.59 0.66
CA ILE A 133 25.12 4.29 1.23
C ILE A 133 24.70 4.52 2.68
N MET A 134 23.54 3.96 3.07
CA MET A 134 23.07 3.97 4.44
C MET A 134 22.98 2.53 4.93
N THR A 135 23.50 2.26 6.12
CA THR A 135 23.39 0.94 6.74
C THR A 135 22.85 1.04 8.15
N ASP A 136 21.93 0.14 8.48
CA ASP A 136 21.33 0.00 9.80
C ASP A 136 21.39 -1.46 10.23
N GLY A 137 21.81 -1.68 11.47
CA GLY A 137 21.89 -3.00 12.08
C GLY A 137 20.86 -3.17 13.20
N TRP A 138 20.09 -4.23 13.15
CA TRP A 138 19.13 -4.57 14.19
C TRP A 138 19.14 -6.06 14.53
N ILE A 139 18.60 -6.40 15.68
CA ILE A 139 18.52 -7.79 16.16
C ILE A 139 17.05 -8.22 16.08
N ASP A 140 16.78 -9.31 15.38
CA ASP A 140 15.44 -9.87 15.25
C ASP A 140 15.02 -10.66 16.51
N LYS A 141 13.74 -11.07 16.55
CA LYS A 141 13.18 -11.87 17.65
C LYS A 141 13.87 -13.24 17.85
N ARG A 142 14.59 -13.72 16.83
CA ARG A 142 15.38 -14.95 16.88
C ARG A 142 16.86 -14.70 17.25
N ARG A 143 17.17 -13.48 17.72
CA ARG A 143 18.54 -13.03 18.05
C ARG A 143 19.51 -13.07 16.88
N ARG A 144 19.01 -12.92 15.66
CA ARG A 144 19.85 -12.75 14.48
C ARG A 144 20.17 -11.28 14.28
N THR A 145 21.44 -10.98 14.03
CA THR A 145 21.88 -9.65 13.66
C THR A 145 21.68 -9.47 12.16
N ILE A 146 20.83 -8.54 11.77
CA ILE A 146 20.52 -8.23 10.38
C ILE A 146 21.09 -6.86 10.06
N LEU A 147 21.85 -6.76 8.96
CA LEU A 147 22.35 -5.51 8.42
C LEU A 147 21.58 -5.18 7.15
N ASN A 148 20.92 -4.03 7.15
CA ASN A 148 20.23 -3.50 5.97
C ASN A 148 21.13 -2.49 5.27
N PHE A 149 21.17 -2.56 3.94
CA PHE A 149 21.88 -1.61 3.09
C PHE A 149 20.90 -0.92 2.17
N LEU A 150 20.92 0.41 2.22
CA LEU A 150 20.12 1.29 1.38
C LEU A 150 21.04 2.25 0.63
N VAL A 151 20.62 2.68 -0.53
CA VAL A 151 21.32 3.72 -1.30
C VAL A 151 20.40 4.91 -1.47
N ASN A 152 20.84 6.07 -1.02
CA ASN A 152 20.14 7.34 -1.15
C ASN A 152 20.75 8.19 -2.26
N SER A 153 19.91 8.81 -3.04
CA SER A 153 20.27 9.79 -4.07
C SER A 153 19.14 10.81 -4.24
N PRO A 154 19.32 11.91 -4.97
CA PRO A 154 18.23 12.84 -5.27
C PRO A 154 17.02 12.20 -5.95
N LYS A 155 17.18 11.03 -6.59
CA LYS A 155 16.10 10.24 -7.20
C LYS A 155 15.29 9.44 -6.17
N GLY A 156 15.73 9.38 -4.92
CA GLY A 156 15.08 8.66 -3.83
C GLY A 156 15.97 7.59 -3.21
N ILE A 157 15.39 6.88 -2.23
CA ILE A 157 16.04 5.82 -1.48
C ILE A 157 15.70 4.47 -2.11
N VAL A 158 16.72 3.63 -2.28
CA VAL A 158 16.61 2.27 -2.80
C VAL A 158 17.12 1.30 -1.75
N PHE A 159 16.31 0.32 -1.39
CA PHE A 159 16.75 -0.82 -0.59
C PHE A 159 17.59 -1.75 -1.49
N LEU A 160 18.83 -2.02 -1.10
CA LEU A 160 19.73 -2.84 -1.88
C LEU A 160 19.69 -4.30 -1.44
N LYS A 161 20.02 -4.56 -0.17
CA LYS A 161 20.01 -5.92 0.39
C LYS A 161 19.99 -5.92 1.93
N SER A 162 19.63 -7.07 2.50
CA SER A 162 19.82 -7.42 3.92
C SER A 162 20.83 -8.58 4.02
N ILE A 163 21.71 -8.51 5.00
CA ILE A 163 22.70 -9.55 5.27
C ILE A 163 22.50 -10.07 6.68
N ASP A 164 22.43 -11.40 6.85
CA ASP A 164 22.45 -12.04 8.16
C ASP A 164 23.89 -12.10 8.69
N ALA A 165 24.15 -11.29 9.69
CA ALA A 165 25.46 -11.17 10.34
C ALA A 165 25.56 -11.96 11.66
N SER A 166 24.64 -12.90 11.93
CA SER A 166 24.54 -13.63 13.20
C SER A 166 25.77 -14.49 13.53
N HIS A 167 26.50 -14.94 12.53
CA HIS A 167 27.67 -15.82 12.68
C HIS A 167 29.00 -15.06 12.74
N ILE A 168 28.94 -13.75 12.94
CA ILE A 168 30.13 -12.89 12.88
C ILE A 168 30.72 -12.71 14.28
N THR A 169 31.90 -13.33 14.54
CA THR A 169 32.61 -13.28 15.82
C THR A 169 33.51 -12.05 16.00
N LYS A 170 34.04 -11.47 14.94
CA LYS A 170 34.76 -10.18 14.94
C LYS A 170 33.94 -9.16 14.18
N ILE A 171 33.18 -8.37 14.91
CA ILE A 171 32.09 -7.57 14.32
C ILE A 171 32.62 -6.43 13.46
N ALA A 172 33.64 -5.68 13.92
CA ALA A 172 34.14 -4.50 13.21
C ALA A 172 34.76 -4.80 11.84
N ASP A 173 35.73 -5.71 11.77
CA ASP A 173 36.44 -6.05 10.51
C ASP A 173 35.48 -6.64 9.46
N LYS A 174 34.51 -7.43 9.90
CA LYS A 174 33.55 -8.05 8.98
C LYS A 174 32.45 -7.08 8.55
N ILE A 175 32.00 -6.18 9.41
CA ILE A 175 31.09 -5.09 9.03
C ILE A 175 31.79 -4.20 8.00
N PHE A 176 33.04 -3.84 8.24
CA PHE A 176 33.84 -3.09 7.26
C PHE A 176 33.87 -3.78 5.90
N LYS A 177 34.24 -5.07 5.87
CA LYS A 177 34.25 -5.83 4.62
C LYS A 177 32.89 -5.89 3.93
N MET A 178 31.80 -6.02 4.67
CA MET A 178 30.44 -6.01 4.09
C MET A 178 30.09 -4.64 3.51
N ILE A 179 30.53 -3.55 4.14
CA ILE A 179 30.37 -2.21 3.60
C ILE A 179 31.20 -2.05 2.33
N ASP A 180 32.43 -2.51 2.34
CA ASP A 180 33.35 -2.47 1.19
C ASP A 180 32.76 -3.25 0.01
N ASP A 181 32.30 -4.49 0.23
CA ASP A 181 31.59 -5.30 -0.78
C ASP A 181 30.38 -4.57 -1.40
N VAL A 182 29.65 -3.77 -0.59
CA VAL A 182 28.51 -2.97 -1.06
C VAL A 182 28.98 -1.73 -1.82
N VAL A 183 30.05 -1.08 -1.39
CA VAL A 183 30.66 0.05 -2.09
C VAL A 183 31.13 -0.39 -3.47
N GLU A 184 31.81 -1.54 -3.57
CA GLU A 184 32.20 -2.13 -4.85
C GLU A 184 31.01 -2.45 -5.76
N GLU A 185 29.94 -3.02 -5.20
CA GLU A 185 28.70 -3.34 -5.96
C GLU A 185 28.02 -2.09 -6.53
N VAL A 186 27.98 -1.00 -5.77
CA VAL A 186 27.43 0.29 -6.20
C VAL A 186 28.37 1.01 -7.16
N GLY A 187 29.63 0.75 -7.02
CA GLY A 187 30.75 1.38 -7.72
C GLY A 187 31.38 2.49 -6.87
N GLU A 188 32.61 2.28 -6.45
CA GLU A 188 33.36 3.14 -5.54
C GLU A 188 33.33 4.63 -5.94
N LYS A 189 33.49 4.92 -7.24
CA LYS A 189 33.45 6.29 -7.79
C LYS A 189 32.05 6.97 -7.68
N ASN A 190 31.01 6.21 -7.43
CA ASN A 190 29.64 6.70 -7.33
C ASN A 190 29.25 7.00 -5.87
N VAL A 191 30.03 6.47 -4.90
CA VAL A 191 29.73 6.61 -3.47
C VAL A 191 30.42 7.87 -2.94
N ILE A 192 29.60 8.83 -2.48
CA ILE A 192 30.09 10.07 -1.88
C ILE A 192 30.35 9.85 -0.39
N GLN A 193 29.51 9.05 0.27
CA GLN A 193 29.47 8.93 1.72
C GLN A 193 28.82 7.60 2.13
N VAL A 194 29.25 7.06 3.25
CA VAL A 194 28.58 5.95 3.94
C VAL A 194 28.11 6.42 5.30
N VAL A 195 26.80 6.26 5.55
CA VAL A 195 26.14 6.66 6.79
C VAL A 195 25.70 5.43 7.57
N THR A 196 26.01 5.37 8.84
CA THR A 196 25.68 4.24 9.73
C THR A 196 24.96 4.72 10.98
N ASN A 197 24.20 3.82 11.63
CA ASN A 197 23.75 4.11 12.97
C ASN A 197 24.98 4.09 13.93
N ASN A 198 25.02 5.02 14.87
CA ASN A 198 26.19 5.31 15.73
C ASN A 198 26.44 4.22 16.80
N THR A 199 26.51 2.94 16.41
CA THR A 199 26.88 1.85 17.31
C THR A 199 28.42 1.69 17.43
N ALA A 200 28.90 1.19 18.55
CA ALA A 200 30.35 0.99 18.79
C ALA A 200 31.03 0.16 17.70
N ASN A 201 30.32 -0.80 17.12
CA ASN A 201 30.84 -1.66 16.07
C ASN A 201 31.07 -0.91 14.75
N TYR A 202 30.18 0.06 14.41
CA TYR A 202 30.35 0.87 13.21
C TYR A 202 31.43 1.94 13.39
N LYS A 203 31.60 2.47 14.61
CA LYS A 203 32.74 3.37 14.90
C LYS A 203 34.07 2.68 14.73
N ALA A 204 34.21 1.46 15.24
CA ALA A 204 35.43 0.66 15.07
C ALA A 204 35.67 0.29 13.59
N ALA A 205 34.60 0.02 12.81
CA ALA A 205 34.72 -0.21 11.37
C ALA A 205 35.14 1.08 10.62
N GLY A 206 34.68 2.26 11.06
CA GLY A 206 35.07 3.55 10.54
C GLY A 206 36.56 3.84 10.72
N GLU A 207 37.10 3.55 11.89
CA GLU A 207 38.56 3.69 12.17
C GLU A 207 39.42 2.79 11.27
N VAL A 208 38.94 1.62 10.87
CA VAL A 208 39.57 0.74 9.90
C VAL A 208 39.58 1.36 8.50
N ASN A 209 38.40 1.95 8.12
CA ASN A 209 38.25 2.60 6.81
C ASN A 209 39.14 3.83 6.64
N GLU A 210 39.26 4.69 7.67
CA GLU A 210 40.13 5.85 7.66
C GLU A 210 41.60 5.49 7.48
N LYS A 211 42.03 4.34 8.01
CA LYS A 211 43.40 3.84 7.84
C LYS A 211 43.69 3.35 6.41
N GLU A 212 42.65 2.94 5.68
CA GLU A 212 42.76 2.44 4.29
C GLU A 212 42.46 3.51 3.23
N GLU A 213 42.11 4.76 3.62
CA GLU A 213 41.83 5.91 2.73
C GLU A 213 40.72 5.67 1.68
N LYS A 214 39.78 4.77 1.95
CA LYS A 214 38.84 4.31 0.91
C LYS A 214 37.56 5.15 0.77
N VAL A 215 36.83 5.45 1.81
CA VAL A 215 35.53 6.20 1.74
C VAL A 215 35.25 6.88 3.08
N VAL A 216 34.72 8.09 3.07
CA VAL A 216 34.35 8.81 4.30
C VAL A 216 33.16 8.15 4.97
N LEU A 217 33.36 7.61 6.16
CA LEU A 217 32.35 6.96 6.99
C LEU A 217 31.84 7.99 8.01
N ASP A 218 30.66 8.57 7.74
CA ASP A 218 29.99 9.48 8.67
C ASP A 218 29.04 8.72 9.59
N ALA A 219 29.35 8.68 10.87
CA ALA A 219 28.44 8.17 11.89
C ALA A 219 27.41 9.25 12.24
N LEU A 220 26.15 9.04 11.87
CA LEU A 220 25.05 9.89 12.36
C LEU A 220 24.88 9.68 13.86
N CYS A 221 25.18 10.72 14.63
CA CYS A 221 24.81 10.82 16.04
C CYS A 221 23.30 11.10 16.12
N SER A 222 22.45 10.08 16.16
CA SER A 222 21.04 10.25 16.49
C SER A 222 20.90 10.46 17.99
N THR A 223 21.07 11.70 18.44
CA THR A 223 20.46 12.18 19.68
C THR A 223 18.98 12.46 19.40
N LEU A 224 18.16 11.43 19.51
CA LEU A 224 16.73 11.58 19.77
C LEU A 224 16.51 11.27 21.25
N HIS A 225 16.33 12.33 22.02
CA HIS A 225 15.75 12.30 23.36
C HIS A 225 14.23 12.11 23.27
#